data_79f6547725ff7a8dad7a895ec2480f73
#
_entry.id   79f6547725ff7a8dad7a895ec2480f73
#
_cell.length_a   1.000
_cell.length_b   1.000
_cell.length_c   1.000
_cell.angle_alpha   90.00
_cell.angle_beta   90.00
_cell.angle_gamma   90.00
#
_symmetry.space_group_name_H-M   'P 1'
#
loop_
_entity.id
_entity.type
_entity.pdbx_description
1 polymer ?
#
loop_
_entity_poly.entity_id
_entity_poly.type
_entity_poly.pdbx_seq_one_letter_code
_entity_poly.pdbx_strand_id
1 'polypeptide(L)'
;AGMHSFTGSVLFNAKPLAAHAKKRLATQRAVMMQANHVGFDFTVFELIAMGRYPYVESLKMQSEKVNKYAAIMDLSHYLTRRVSALSGGEQQRVHMARTLAQLDAFTQSAEPKLMLLDEPTSALDMRHQHALLSCVKTFVEQGNSAIIAIHDLNLASLYATDAILLHNKKVLQSGPINTVLTEHNLQQMYAMKLHVNPHPYNDAPMVFSQRQEFL
;
A
#
# COMPACT_ATOMS: atom_id res chain seq x y z
N ALA A 1 5.37 -6.77 9.73
CA ALA A 1 4.62 -7.99 9.95
C ALA A 1 5.55 -9.15 10.32
N GLY A 2 5.59 -9.50 11.59
CA GLY A 2 6.45 -10.57 12.13
C GLY A 2 7.85 -10.15 12.57
N MET A 3 8.14 -8.86 12.63
CA MET A 3 9.44 -8.33 13.10
C MET A 3 9.44 -7.96 14.58
N HIS A 4 8.29 -7.88 15.21
CA HIS A 4 8.16 -7.57 16.64
C HIS A 4 7.39 -8.65 17.37
N SER A 5 7.71 -8.85 18.64
CA SER A 5 6.92 -9.69 19.56
C SER A 5 5.54 -9.04 19.77
N PHE A 6 4.51 -9.84 19.84
CA PHE A 6 3.14 -9.40 20.10
C PHE A 6 2.43 -10.39 21.02
N THR A 7 1.40 -9.93 21.73
CA THR A 7 0.49 -10.79 22.50
C THR A 7 -0.79 -10.99 21.71
N GLY A 8 -1.37 -12.19 21.77
CA GLY A 8 -2.56 -12.55 21.01
C GLY A 8 -2.26 -13.46 19.82
N SER A 9 -3.17 -13.53 18.85
CA SER A 9 -3.06 -14.37 17.66
C SER A 9 -3.22 -13.55 16.38
N VAL A 10 -2.44 -13.90 15.36
CA VAL A 10 -2.57 -13.35 14.01
C VAL A 10 -2.84 -14.51 13.06
N LEU A 11 -3.97 -14.43 12.37
CA LEU A 11 -4.36 -15.40 11.35
C LEU A 11 -4.17 -14.79 9.96
N PHE A 12 -3.71 -15.60 9.01
CA PHE A 12 -3.67 -15.30 7.60
C PHE A 12 -4.31 -16.47 6.83
N ASN A 13 -5.31 -16.18 5.98
CA ASN A 13 -6.12 -17.20 5.32
C ASN A 13 -6.59 -18.30 6.30
N ALA A 14 -7.21 -17.88 7.41
CA ALA A 14 -7.76 -18.72 8.50
C ALA A 14 -6.74 -19.62 9.21
N LYS A 15 -5.44 -19.46 9.00
CA LYS A 15 -4.38 -20.24 9.66
C LYS A 15 -3.46 -19.31 10.47
N PRO A 16 -2.92 -19.77 11.63
CA PRO A 16 -1.93 -19.01 12.38
C PRO A 16 -0.75 -18.60 11.49
N LEU A 17 -0.32 -17.34 11.58
CA LEU A 17 0.77 -16.82 10.75
C LEU A 17 2.05 -17.67 10.86
N ALA A 18 2.36 -18.19 12.05
CA ALA A 18 3.51 -19.05 12.29
C ALA A 18 3.43 -20.42 11.61
N ALA A 19 2.24 -20.86 11.22
CA ALA A 19 2.04 -22.15 10.55
C ALA A 19 2.30 -22.10 9.03
N HIS A 20 2.51 -20.90 8.48
CA HIS A 20 2.83 -20.76 7.06
C HIS A 20 4.31 -20.95 6.79
N ALA A 21 4.65 -21.75 5.77
CA ALA A 21 6.01 -21.85 5.27
C ALA A 21 6.48 -20.48 4.76
N LYS A 22 7.66 -20.01 5.19
CA LYS A 22 8.18 -18.65 4.88
C LYS A 22 8.18 -18.34 3.37
N LYS A 23 8.60 -19.30 2.55
CA LYS A 23 8.66 -19.15 1.08
C LYS A 23 7.25 -18.95 0.48
N ARG A 24 6.25 -19.74 0.94
CA ARG A 24 4.85 -19.60 0.52
C ARG A 24 4.28 -18.26 0.97
N LEU A 25 4.50 -17.87 2.23
CA LEU A 25 4.05 -16.59 2.74
C LEU A 25 4.61 -15.41 1.94
N ALA A 26 5.88 -15.51 1.48
CA ALA A 26 6.50 -14.47 0.68
C ALA A 26 5.87 -14.27 -0.71
N THR A 27 5.19 -15.28 -1.26
CA THR A 27 4.42 -15.14 -2.52
C THR A 27 2.97 -14.68 -2.30
N GLN A 28 2.48 -14.74 -1.06
CA GLN A 28 1.10 -14.40 -0.72
C GLN A 28 0.96 -13.09 0.05
N ARG A 29 2.05 -12.60 0.67
CA ARG A 29 2.06 -11.37 1.46
C ARG A 29 3.29 -10.55 1.13
N ALA A 30 3.09 -9.31 0.69
CA ALA A 30 4.16 -8.34 0.52
C ALA A 30 3.96 -7.13 1.45
N VAL A 31 5.08 -6.50 1.81
CA VAL A 31 5.11 -5.31 2.66
C VAL A 31 5.93 -4.22 1.98
N MET A 32 5.35 -3.05 1.82
CA MET A 32 6.04 -1.82 1.48
C MET A 32 6.10 -0.93 2.71
N MET A 33 7.31 -0.66 3.20
CA MET A 33 7.55 0.18 4.37
C MET A 33 7.83 1.63 3.94
N GLN A 34 7.54 2.59 4.80
CA GLN A 34 7.78 4.02 4.57
C GLN A 34 9.26 4.33 4.31
N ALA A 35 10.17 3.80 5.12
CA ALA A 35 11.61 3.96 4.96
C ALA A 35 12.22 2.68 4.36
N ASN A 36 12.47 2.68 3.06
CA ASN A 36 13.16 1.59 2.37
C ASN A 36 14.62 1.98 2.08
N HIS A 37 15.43 2.17 3.14
CA HIS A 37 16.86 2.31 2.95
C HIS A 37 17.45 0.99 2.46
N VAL A 38 17.79 0.93 1.20
CA VAL A 38 18.53 -0.18 0.63
C VAL A 38 20.01 0.15 0.81
N GLY A 39 20.73 -0.63 1.61
CA GLY A 39 22.14 -0.38 1.96
C GLY A 39 23.12 -0.47 0.79
N PHE A 40 22.66 -0.80 -0.41
CA PHE A 40 23.43 -0.89 -1.65
C PHE A 40 22.73 -0.12 -2.76
N ASP A 41 23.51 0.40 -3.70
CA ASP A 41 22.99 1.18 -4.81
C ASP A 41 22.63 0.28 -6.00
N PHE A 42 21.41 -0.26 -5.97
CA PHE A 42 20.85 -1.11 -7.03
C PHE A 42 20.29 -0.28 -8.19
N THR A 43 20.28 -0.88 -9.37
CA THR A 43 19.45 -0.39 -10.48
C THR A 43 17.96 -0.62 -10.20
N VAL A 44 17.10 0.09 -10.89
CA VAL A 44 15.64 -0.11 -10.83
C VAL A 44 15.28 -1.56 -11.17
N PHE A 45 15.89 -2.12 -12.22
CA PHE A 45 15.68 -3.52 -12.61
C PHE A 45 16.03 -4.47 -11.47
N GLU A 46 17.23 -4.35 -10.89
CA GLU A 46 17.70 -5.21 -9.81
C GLU A 46 16.79 -5.14 -8.58
N LEU A 47 16.35 -3.93 -8.20
CA LEU A 47 15.48 -3.77 -7.03
C LEU A 47 14.09 -4.39 -7.25
N ILE A 48 13.50 -4.25 -8.44
CA ILE A 48 12.22 -4.91 -8.77
C ILE A 48 12.41 -6.42 -8.84
N ALA A 49 13.52 -6.91 -9.41
CA ALA A 49 13.85 -8.34 -9.51
C ALA A 49 13.97 -9.03 -8.14
N MET A 50 14.36 -8.30 -7.07
CA MET A 50 14.35 -8.87 -5.71
C MET A 50 12.95 -9.32 -5.27
N GLY A 51 11.88 -8.71 -5.78
CA GLY A 51 10.51 -9.18 -5.56
C GLY A 51 10.28 -10.60 -6.08
N ARG A 52 11.11 -11.07 -7.04
CA ARG A 52 10.98 -12.39 -7.65
C ARG A 52 11.73 -13.51 -6.92
N TYR A 53 12.52 -13.20 -5.87
CA TYR A 53 13.29 -14.20 -5.12
C TYR A 53 12.49 -15.40 -4.56
N PRO A 54 11.21 -15.27 -4.17
CA PRO A 54 10.44 -16.42 -3.72
C PRO A 54 10.11 -17.43 -4.84
N TYR A 55 10.25 -17.03 -6.10
CA TYR A 55 9.87 -17.85 -7.26
C TYR A 55 11.04 -18.65 -7.81
N VAL A 56 10.71 -19.82 -8.37
CA VAL A 56 11.66 -20.62 -9.17
C VAL A 56 11.29 -20.41 -10.63
N GLU A 57 12.01 -19.55 -11.32
CA GLU A 57 11.71 -19.13 -12.68
C GLU A 57 13.00 -18.89 -13.50
N SER A 58 12.90 -18.92 -14.82
CA SER A 58 14.04 -18.60 -15.69
C SER A 58 14.35 -17.10 -15.66
N LEU A 59 15.59 -16.72 -15.99
CA LEU A 59 15.98 -15.31 -16.12
C LEU A 59 15.11 -14.55 -17.14
N LYS A 60 14.68 -15.23 -18.21
CA LYS A 60 13.77 -14.65 -19.20
C LYS A 60 12.42 -14.30 -18.56
N MET A 61 11.81 -15.24 -17.84
CA MET A 61 10.53 -15.00 -17.16
C MET A 61 10.65 -13.93 -16.08
N GLN A 62 11.72 -13.93 -15.29
CA GLN A 62 11.99 -12.88 -14.31
C GLN A 62 12.07 -11.51 -14.99
N SER A 63 12.80 -11.38 -16.11
CA SER A 63 12.92 -10.14 -16.87
C SER A 63 11.56 -9.66 -17.40
N GLU A 64 10.74 -10.57 -17.95
CA GLU A 64 9.39 -10.27 -18.44
C GLU A 64 8.51 -9.71 -17.30
N LYS A 65 8.56 -10.33 -16.11
CA LYS A 65 7.81 -9.86 -14.93
C LYS A 65 8.31 -8.51 -14.44
N VAL A 66 9.63 -8.29 -14.37
CA VAL A 66 10.22 -7.00 -13.99
C VAL A 66 9.75 -5.90 -14.95
N ASN A 67 9.86 -6.13 -16.26
CA ASN A 67 9.40 -5.18 -17.28
C ASN A 67 7.90 -4.86 -17.16
N LYS A 68 7.05 -5.89 -16.93
CA LYS A 68 5.61 -5.74 -16.72
C LYS A 68 5.32 -4.79 -15.55
N TYR A 69 5.90 -5.04 -14.39
CA TYR A 69 5.61 -4.25 -13.19
C TYR A 69 6.27 -2.87 -13.20
N ALA A 70 7.41 -2.73 -13.86
CA ALA A 70 8.01 -1.44 -14.15
C ALA A 70 7.11 -0.57 -15.05
N ALA A 71 6.54 -1.16 -16.11
CA ALA A 71 5.62 -0.45 -17.01
C ALA A 71 4.35 0.03 -16.28
N ILE A 72 3.76 -0.81 -15.41
CA ILE A 72 2.58 -0.45 -14.61
C ILE A 72 2.86 0.77 -13.73
N MET A 73 4.09 0.93 -13.22
CA MET A 73 4.50 2.04 -12.36
C MET A 73 5.20 3.17 -13.13
N ASP A 74 5.11 3.20 -14.47
CA ASP A 74 5.72 4.22 -15.33
C ASP A 74 7.25 4.35 -15.10
N LEU A 75 7.95 3.20 -15.08
CA LEU A 75 9.39 3.11 -14.80
C LEU A 75 10.20 2.48 -15.93
N SER A 76 9.60 2.19 -17.08
CA SER A 76 10.26 1.48 -18.19
C SER A 76 11.54 2.17 -18.65
N HIS A 77 11.58 3.50 -18.62
CA HIS A 77 12.74 4.30 -19.03
C HIS A 77 13.85 4.40 -17.97
N TYR A 78 13.60 3.88 -16.76
CA TYR A 78 14.53 4.00 -15.63
C TYR A 78 15.22 2.68 -15.26
N LEU A 79 14.92 1.56 -15.94
CA LEU A 79 15.35 0.23 -15.53
C LEU A 79 16.85 0.09 -15.27
N THR A 80 17.69 0.78 -16.06
CA THR A 80 19.16 0.76 -15.93
C THR A 80 19.70 1.85 -14.99
N ARG A 81 18.86 2.79 -14.55
CA ARG A 81 19.29 3.85 -13.62
C ARG A 81 19.46 3.31 -12.21
N ARG A 82 20.38 3.92 -11.47
CA ARG A 82 20.52 3.68 -10.03
C ARG A 82 19.36 4.28 -9.26
N VAL A 83 18.85 3.55 -8.27
CA VAL A 83 17.71 4.00 -7.45
C VAL A 83 18.06 5.26 -6.68
N SER A 84 19.31 5.41 -6.24
CA SER A 84 19.81 6.61 -5.57
C SER A 84 19.76 7.88 -6.42
N ALA A 85 19.75 7.74 -7.76
CA ALA A 85 19.68 8.87 -8.70
C ALA A 85 18.23 9.27 -9.06
N LEU A 86 17.23 8.62 -8.46
CA LEU A 86 15.81 8.89 -8.67
C LEU A 86 15.27 9.87 -7.62
N SER A 87 14.23 10.62 -7.99
CA SER A 87 13.43 11.41 -7.04
C SER A 87 12.72 10.51 -6.02
N GLY A 88 12.32 11.06 -4.87
CA GLY A 88 11.59 10.30 -3.84
C GLY A 88 10.33 9.62 -4.38
N GLY A 89 9.56 10.29 -5.24
CA GLY A 89 8.38 9.72 -5.87
C GLY A 89 8.69 8.59 -6.86
N GLU A 90 9.78 8.71 -7.63
CA GLU A 90 10.24 7.63 -8.50
C GLU A 90 10.71 6.42 -7.69
N GLN A 91 11.48 6.64 -6.61
CA GLN A 91 11.88 5.57 -5.69
C GLN A 91 10.68 4.86 -5.08
N GLN A 92 9.65 5.61 -4.66
CA GLN A 92 8.42 5.04 -4.11
C GLN A 92 7.70 4.16 -5.12
N ARG A 93 7.62 4.57 -6.40
CA ARG A 93 7.08 3.76 -7.50
C ARG A 93 7.90 2.49 -7.76
N VAL A 94 9.24 2.54 -7.62
CA VAL A 94 10.10 1.35 -7.72
C VAL A 94 9.79 0.35 -6.60
N HIS A 95 9.62 0.80 -5.36
CA HIS A 95 9.23 -0.06 -4.24
C HIS A 95 7.84 -0.66 -4.43
N MET A 96 6.90 0.09 -5.00
CA MET A 96 5.59 -0.43 -5.36
C MET A 96 5.68 -1.50 -6.46
N ALA A 97 6.47 -1.25 -7.52
CA ALA A 97 6.73 -2.23 -8.58
C ALA A 97 7.34 -3.53 -8.04
N ARG A 98 8.30 -3.45 -7.09
CA ARG A 98 8.85 -4.60 -6.38
C ARG A 98 7.78 -5.37 -5.60
N THR A 99 6.89 -4.65 -4.90
CA THR A 99 5.78 -5.24 -4.14
C THR A 99 4.81 -5.99 -5.04
N LEU A 100 4.44 -5.40 -6.18
CA LEU A 100 3.61 -6.02 -7.20
C LEU A 100 4.29 -7.26 -7.82
N ALA A 101 5.58 -7.17 -8.11
CA ALA A 101 6.38 -8.28 -8.62
C ALA A 101 6.44 -9.44 -7.60
N GLN A 102 6.61 -9.14 -6.31
CA GLN A 102 6.65 -10.15 -5.25
C GLN A 102 5.34 -10.92 -5.14
N LEU A 103 4.21 -10.25 -5.26
CA LEU A 103 2.89 -10.90 -5.21
C LEU A 103 2.49 -11.52 -6.55
N ASP A 104 3.22 -11.26 -7.64
CA ASP A 104 2.75 -11.50 -9.00
C ASP A 104 1.29 -11.00 -9.15
N ALA A 105 1.09 -9.72 -8.84
CA ALA A 105 -0.16 -9.13 -8.38
C ALA A 105 -1.35 -9.35 -9.34
N PHE A 106 -1.09 -9.31 -10.66
CA PHE A 106 -2.11 -9.46 -11.70
C PHE A 106 -2.06 -10.82 -12.40
N THR A 107 -1.64 -11.85 -11.67
CA THR A 107 -1.72 -13.25 -12.11
C THR A 107 -2.71 -13.96 -11.20
N GLN A 108 -3.69 -14.64 -11.80
CA GLN A 108 -4.70 -15.41 -11.06
C GLN A 108 -4.05 -16.38 -10.09
N SER A 109 -4.60 -16.45 -8.90
CA SER A 109 -4.15 -17.34 -7.82
C SER A 109 -5.36 -18.00 -7.19
N ALA A 110 -5.24 -19.28 -6.83
CA ALA A 110 -6.28 -19.99 -6.08
C ALA A 110 -6.44 -19.46 -4.65
N GLU A 111 -5.46 -18.77 -4.11
CA GLU A 111 -5.48 -18.25 -2.75
C GLU A 111 -5.37 -16.73 -2.76
N PRO A 112 -6.14 -16.02 -1.91
CA PRO A 112 -6.05 -14.57 -1.77
C PRO A 112 -4.66 -14.13 -1.32
N LYS A 113 -4.20 -13.01 -1.86
CA LYS A 113 -2.93 -12.35 -1.52
C LYS A 113 -3.20 -11.11 -0.68
N LEU A 114 -2.22 -10.72 0.12
CA LEU A 114 -2.28 -9.54 0.99
C LEU A 114 -1.15 -8.56 0.67
N MET A 115 -1.53 -7.32 0.44
CA MET A 115 -0.61 -6.19 0.31
C MET A 115 -0.68 -5.33 1.56
N LEU A 116 0.48 -5.05 2.19
CA LEU A 116 0.60 -4.15 3.34
C LEU A 116 1.43 -2.95 2.90
N LEU A 117 0.85 -1.78 2.92
CA LEU A 117 1.48 -0.54 2.43
C LEU A 117 1.50 0.51 3.55
N ASP A 118 2.69 1.03 3.81
CA ASP A 118 2.90 2.09 4.80
C ASP A 118 3.22 3.40 4.08
N GLU A 119 2.29 4.33 4.09
CA GLU A 119 2.34 5.65 3.42
C GLU A 119 2.78 5.59 1.93
N PRO A 120 2.14 4.77 1.08
CA PRO A 120 2.62 4.55 -0.28
C PRO A 120 2.46 5.76 -1.20
N THR A 121 1.79 6.82 -0.75
CA THR A 121 1.48 8.02 -1.54
C THR A 121 2.23 9.27 -1.11
N SER A 122 3.01 9.24 0.00
CA SER A 122 3.56 10.42 0.67
C SER A 122 4.52 11.27 -0.18
N ALA A 123 5.28 10.64 -1.11
CA ALA A 123 6.23 11.34 -1.98
C ALA A 123 5.71 11.51 -3.43
N LEU A 124 4.46 11.18 -3.70
CA LEU A 124 3.88 11.20 -5.04
C LEU A 124 3.08 12.48 -5.28
N ASP A 125 3.12 12.97 -6.51
CA ASP A 125 2.15 13.95 -7.00
C ASP A 125 0.75 13.33 -7.15
N MET A 126 -0.27 14.17 -7.28
CA MET A 126 -1.68 13.76 -7.34
C MET A 126 -1.94 12.70 -8.42
N ARG A 127 -1.36 12.83 -9.62
CA ARG A 127 -1.54 11.88 -10.72
C ARG A 127 -1.02 10.49 -10.33
N HIS A 128 0.18 10.43 -9.76
CA HIS A 128 0.81 9.17 -9.37
C HIS A 128 0.17 8.56 -8.10
N GLN A 129 -0.35 9.39 -7.16
CA GLN A 129 -1.14 8.93 -6.03
C GLN A 129 -2.39 8.16 -6.51
N HIS A 130 -3.17 8.78 -7.40
CA HIS A 130 -4.36 8.14 -7.96
C HIS A 130 -4.02 6.90 -8.79
N ALA A 131 -2.97 6.92 -9.60
CA ALA A 131 -2.54 5.77 -10.39
C ALA A 131 -2.15 4.58 -9.49
N LEU A 132 -1.39 4.83 -8.40
CA LEU A 132 -1.00 3.81 -7.44
C LEU A 132 -2.22 3.22 -6.73
N LEU A 133 -3.11 4.05 -6.20
CA LEU A 133 -4.29 3.58 -5.46
C LEU A 133 -5.29 2.86 -6.37
N SER A 134 -5.45 3.30 -7.63
CA SER A 134 -6.24 2.57 -8.64
C SER A 134 -5.65 1.19 -8.94
N CYS A 135 -4.31 1.09 -9.01
CA CYS A 135 -3.62 -0.19 -9.17
C CYS A 135 -3.89 -1.14 -7.97
N VAL A 136 -3.86 -0.61 -6.73
CA VAL A 136 -4.22 -1.38 -5.53
C VAL A 136 -5.69 -1.79 -5.55
N LYS A 137 -6.60 -0.90 -5.95
CA LYS A 137 -8.02 -1.20 -6.08
C LYS A 137 -8.26 -2.35 -7.06
N THR A 138 -7.64 -2.30 -8.25
CA THR A 138 -7.70 -3.40 -9.23
C THR A 138 -7.18 -4.73 -8.66
N PHE A 139 -6.11 -4.69 -7.84
CA PHE A 139 -5.61 -5.89 -7.16
C PHE A 139 -6.63 -6.46 -6.17
N VAL A 140 -7.34 -5.62 -5.42
CA VAL A 140 -8.38 -6.03 -4.46
C VAL A 140 -9.61 -6.58 -5.19
N GLU A 141 -10.04 -5.96 -6.30
CA GLU A 141 -11.17 -6.42 -7.12
C GLU A 141 -10.96 -7.81 -7.73
N GLN A 142 -9.72 -8.29 -7.80
CA GLN A 142 -9.38 -9.66 -8.18
C GLN A 142 -9.49 -10.69 -7.02
N GLY A 143 -10.13 -10.33 -5.90
CA GLY A 143 -10.33 -11.20 -4.74
C GLY A 143 -9.17 -11.21 -3.74
N ASN A 144 -8.25 -10.24 -3.84
CA ASN A 144 -7.15 -10.05 -2.90
C ASN A 144 -7.50 -9.02 -1.82
N SER A 145 -6.55 -8.76 -0.91
CA SER A 145 -6.72 -7.76 0.15
C SER A 145 -5.53 -6.78 0.20
N ALA A 146 -5.81 -5.53 0.55
CA ALA A 146 -4.78 -4.53 0.84
C ALA A 146 -5.08 -3.83 2.16
N ILE A 147 -4.05 -3.58 2.96
CA ILE A 147 -4.11 -2.74 4.15
C ILE A 147 -3.11 -1.60 3.93
N ILE A 148 -3.58 -0.37 4.00
CA ILE A 148 -2.81 0.84 3.72
C ILE A 148 -2.85 1.75 4.94
N ALA A 149 -1.69 2.11 5.48
CA ALA A 149 -1.58 3.26 6.36
C ALA A 149 -1.47 4.51 5.48
N ILE A 150 -2.37 5.47 5.67
CA ILE A 150 -2.47 6.68 4.85
C ILE A 150 -2.90 7.85 5.72
N HIS A 151 -2.32 9.03 5.46
CA HIS A 151 -2.66 10.26 6.20
C HIS A 151 -3.71 11.11 5.48
N ASP A 152 -3.81 11.01 4.18
CA ASP A 152 -4.80 11.73 3.39
C ASP A 152 -6.17 11.06 3.50
N LEU A 153 -7.07 11.69 4.27
CA LEU A 153 -8.42 11.18 4.52
C LEU A 153 -9.28 11.17 3.25
N ASN A 154 -9.07 12.12 2.34
CA ASN A 154 -9.83 12.19 1.10
C ASN A 154 -9.39 11.12 0.11
N LEU A 155 -8.09 10.82 0.01
CA LEU A 155 -7.60 9.66 -0.73
C LEU A 155 -8.09 8.35 -0.12
N ALA A 156 -8.06 8.21 1.21
CA ALA A 156 -8.61 7.04 1.89
C ALA A 156 -10.08 6.85 1.55
N SER A 157 -10.86 7.92 1.64
CA SER A 157 -12.29 7.92 1.33
C SER A 157 -12.61 7.47 -0.10
N LEU A 158 -11.82 7.89 -1.08
CA LEU A 158 -12.05 7.57 -2.50
C LEU A 158 -11.73 6.11 -2.85
N TYR A 159 -10.82 5.46 -2.13
CA TYR A 159 -10.29 4.15 -2.53
C TYR A 159 -10.57 3.01 -1.55
N ALA A 160 -10.76 3.29 -0.25
CA ALA A 160 -10.99 2.27 0.74
C ALA A 160 -12.46 1.84 0.81
N THR A 161 -12.70 0.57 1.09
CA THR A 161 -14.03 0.04 1.46
C THR A 161 -14.29 0.20 2.94
N ASP A 162 -13.26 -0.09 3.74
CA ASP A 162 -13.29 -0.04 5.21
C ASP A 162 -12.13 0.79 5.74
N ALA A 163 -12.30 1.34 6.92
CA ALA A 163 -11.26 2.09 7.61
C ALA A 163 -11.11 1.67 9.07
N ILE A 164 -9.92 1.89 9.62
CA ILE A 164 -9.62 1.77 11.04
C ILE A 164 -8.95 3.06 11.49
N LEU A 165 -9.59 3.78 12.40
CA LEU A 165 -9.00 4.96 13.03
C LEU A 165 -8.20 4.52 14.26
N LEU A 166 -6.91 4.86 14.25
CA LEU A 166 -5.99 4.60 15.36
C LEU A 166 -5.69 5.92 16.09
N HIS A 167 -6.03 5.99 17.37
CA HIS A 167 -5.74 7.14 18.21
C HIS A 167 -5.21 6.68 19.57
N ASN A 168 -4.14 7.31 20.06
CA ASN A 168 -3.52 6.97 21.35
C ASN A 168 -3.24 5.46 21.51
N LYS A 169 -2.71 4.81 20.47
CA LYS A 169 -2.39 3.37 20.42
C LYS A 169 -3.60 2.43 20.59
N LYS A 170 -4.80 2.92 20.38
CA LYS A 170 -6.05 2.15 20.44
C LYS A 170 -6.84 2.33 19.14
N VAL A 171 -7.66 1.35 18.83
CA VAL A 171 -8.67 1.48 17.79
C VAL A 171 -9.78 2.37 18.33
N LEU A 172 -9.97 3.53 17.72
CA LEU A 172 -11.06 4.46 18.03
C LEU A 172 -12.36 3.99 17.38
N GLN A 173 -12.30 3.67 16.10
CA GLN A 173 -13.42 3.19 15.30
C GLN A 173 -12.92 2.32 14.15
N SER A 174 -13.74 1.36 13.70
CA SER A 174 -13.47 0.54 12.53
C SER A 174 -14.77 0.13 11.83
N GLY A 175 -14.72 -0.06 10.52
CA GLY A 175 -15.87 -0.48 9.71
C GLY A 175 -15.89 0.18 8.33
N PRO A 176 -17.04 0.19 7.65
CA PRO A 176 -17.21 0.84 6.35
C PRO A 176 -16.78 2.30 6.38
N ILE A 177 -16.13 2.76 5.30
CA ILE A 177 -15.52 4.10 5.23
C ILE A 177 -16.49 5.22 5.60
N ASN A 178 -17.75 5.14 5.16
CA ASN A 178 -18.80 6.14 5.41
C ASN A 178 -19.24 6.19 6.88
N THR A 179 -19.08 5.09 7.63
CA THR A 179 -19.43 5.04 9.06
C THR A 179 -18.27 5.45 9.96
N VAL A 180 -17.06 5.36 9.46
CA VAL A 180 -15.83 5.67 10.17
C VAL A 180 -15.42 7.12 9.99
N LEU A 181 -15.45 7.67 8.77
CA LEU A 181 -15.11 9.07 8.47
C LEU A 181 -16.31 9.99 8.74
N THR A 182 -16.60 10.21 10.01
CA THR A 182 -17.63 11.14 10.48
C THR A 182 -17.01 12.35 11.20
N GLU A 183 -17.69 13.49 11.22
CA GLU A 183 -17.22 14.68 11.95
C GLU A 183 -16.90 14.36 13.41
N HIS A 184 -17.77 13.59 14.08
CA HIS A 184 -17.57 13.18 15.46
C HIS A 184 -16.26 12.40 15.67
N ASN A 185 -16.03 11.34 14.90
CA ASN A 185 -14.85 10.50 15.04
C ASN A 185 -13.56 11.28 14.70
N LEU A 186 -13.62 12.12 13.65
CA LEU A 186 -12.46 12.90 13.22
C LEU A 186 -12.14 14.03 14.20
N GLN A 187 -13.15 14.70 14.78
CA GLN A 187 -12.95 15.70 15.84
C GLN A 187 -12.33 15.08 17.08
N GLN A 188 -12.75 13.88 17.47
CA GLN A 188 -12.14 13.14 18.58
C GLN A 188 -10.68 12.76 18.29
N MET A 189 -10.36 12.37 17.04
CA MET A 189 -9.01 11.97 16.64
C MET A 189 -8.04 13.14 16.55
N TYR A 190 -8.48 14.25 15.93
CA TYR A 190 -7.61 15.39 15.61
C TYR A 190 -7.73 16.56 16.59
N ALA A 191 -8.68 16.53 17.53
CA ALA A 191 -8.98 17.63 18.47
C ALA A 191 -9.21 18.99 17.76
N MET A 192 -9.78 18.97 16.55
CA MET A 192 -10.09 20.15 15.74
C MET A 192 -11.44 20.00 15.04
N LYS A 193 -12.06 21.14 14.68
CA LYS A 193 -13.30 21.12 13.89
C LYS A 193 -13.01 20.68 12.46
N LEU A 194 -13.68 19.64 12.04
CA LEU A 194 -13.66 19.10 10.69
C LEU A 194 -15.09 18.95 10.20
N HIS A 195 -15.31 19.21 8.92
CA HIS A 195 -16.60 19.00 8.26
C HIS A 195 -16.51 17.84 7.31
N VAL A 196 -17.55 17.02 7.26
CA VAL A 196 -17.66 15.89 6.37
C VAL A 196 -18.91 16.07 5.51
N ASN A 197 -18.70 16.21 4.20
CA ASN A 197 -19.77 16.34 3.21
C ASN A 197 -19.67 15.24 2.17
N PRO A 198 -20.77 14.89 1.47
CA PRO A 198 -20.70 14.00 0.32
C PRO A 198 -19.75 14.56 -0.75
N HIS A 199 -18.96 13.69 -1.37
CA HIS A 199 -18.14 14.06 -2.51
C HIS A 199 -19.04 14.41 -3.72
N PRO A 200 -18.76 15.49 -4.49
CA PRO A 200 -19.67 15.97 -5.54
C PRO A 200 -19.89 15.02 -6.72
N TYR A 201 -19.03 14.00 -6.89
CA TYR A 201 -19.05 13.09 -8.03
C TYR A 201 -19.20 11.61 -7.66
N ASN A 202 -19.26 11.27 -6.35
CA ASN A 202 -19.42 9.89 -5.87
C ASN A 202 -19.97 9.91 -4.44
N ASP A 203 -20.29 8.72 -3.89
CA ASP A 203 -20.89 8.58 -2.54
C ASP A 203 -19.84 8.58 -1.39
N ALA A 204 -18.59 8.88 -1.68
CA ALA A 204 -17.54 8.91 -0.66
C ALA A 204 -17.66 10.15 0.23
N PRO A 205 -17.36 10.08 1.53
CA PRO A 205 -17.28 11.25 2.40
C PRO A 205 -16.05 12.11 2.03
N MET A 206 -16.21 13.41 1.98
CA MET A 206 -15.13 14.37 1.74
C MET A 206 -14.91 15.21 3.00
N VAL A 207 -13.67 15.24 3.47
CA VAL A 207 -13.26 15.90 4.72
C VAL A 207 -12.69 17.28 4.43
N PHE A 208 -13.19 18.29 5.14
CA PHE A 208 -12.73 19.67 5.06
C PHE A 208 -12.26 20.15 6.43
N SER A 209 -11.11 20.82 6.47
CA SER A 209 -10.63 21.53 7.65
C SER A 209 -10.92 23.02 7.54
N GLN A 210 -11.28 23.65 8.66
CA GLN A 210 -11.30 25.10 8.77
C GLN A 210 -9.92 25.64 9.15
N ARG A 211 -9.61 26.85 8.69
CA ARG A 211 -8.42 27.55 9.16
C ARG A 211 -8.51 27.71 10.68
N GLN A 212 -7.52 27.23 11.40
CA GLN A 212 -7.40 27.46 12.83
C GLN A 212 -6.59 28.74 13.06
N GLU A 213 -7.11 29.65 13.87
CA GLU A 213 -6.34 30.74 14.42
C GLU A 213 -5.64 30.20 15.68
N PHE A 214 -4.36 29.97 15.58
CA PHE A 214 -3.51 29.70 16.74
C PHE A 214 -3.20 31.05 17.41
N LEU A 215 -3.73 31.24 18.62
CA LEU A 215 -3.39 32.38 19.51
C LEU A 215 -2.02 32.18 20.09
#